data_cf76e5f4466da85f3144d57218048de5
#
_entry.id   cf76e5f4466da85f3144d57218048de5
#
_cell.length_a   1.000
_cell.length_b   1.000
_cell.length_c   1.000
_cell.angle_alpha   90.00
_cell.angle_beta   90.00
_cell.angle_gamma   90.00
#
_symmetry.space_group_name_H-M   'P 1'
#
loop_
_entity.id
_entity.type
_entity.pdbx_description
1 polymer ?
#
loop_
_entity_poly.entity_id
_entity_poly.type
_entity_poly.pdbx_seq_one_letter_code
_entity_poly.pdbx_strand_id
1 'polypeptide(L)'
;MDIKAIAAQYEQYVIEMRRHFHAHPEVSGQEVETSKRVKEELDKMGIAWRPCGGNGVLATIQGAKPGKTILLRGDMDALAVQEETGAEYASQNPGVMHACGHDCHTAMMLTAAQILKDVKDELCGTVVLAYQPAEEIAVGAKAMIADGAMEGVDGCFGIHIWADVPAGHVSLEAGPRMASADQFTIKRQSGENIKKASKELCLGSLRRQTIQL
;
A
#
# COMPACT_ATOMS: atom_id res chain seq x y z
N MET A 1 -19.02 5.53 -20.52
CA MET A 1 -18.46 4.41 -19.69
C MET A 1 -19.15 4.38 -18.33
N ASP A 2 -19.73 3.25 -17.91
CA ASP A 2 -20.28 3.04 -16.57
C ASP A 2 -19.28 2.25 -15.72
N ILE A 3 -18.36 2.97 -15.08
CA ILE A 3 -17.29 2.37 -14.23
C ILE A 3 -17.89 1.57 -13.07
N LYS A 4 -19.03 1.99 -12.51
CA LYS A 4 -19.66 1.28 -11.41
C LYS A 4 -20.16 -0.11 -11.83
N ALA A 5 -20.77 -0.19 -13.01
CA ALA A 5 -21.24 -1.46 -13.57
C ALA A 5 -20.05 -2.39 -13.93
N ILE A 6 -18.95 -1.84 -14.41
CA ILE A 6 -17.73 -2.61 -14.68
C ILE A 6 -17.12 -3.11 -13.36
N ALA A 7 -16.97 -2.25 -12.36
CA ALA A 7 -16.40 -2.60 -11.06
C ALA A 7 -17.18 -3.73 -10.37
N ALA A 8 -18.51 -3.73 -10.49
CA ALA A 8 -19.36 -4.79 -9.92
C ALA A 8 -19.06 -6.19 -10.48
N GLN A 9 -18.52 -6.29 -11.70
CA GLN A 9 -18.14 -7.57 -12.30
C GLN A 9 -16.91 -8.20 -11.63
N TYR A 10 -16.10 -7.37 -10.92
CA TYR A 10 -14.87 -7.78 -10.25
C TYR A 10 -15.02 -7.92 -8.73
N GLU A 11 -16.26 -7.88 -8.20
CA GLU A 11 -16.52 -7.97 -6.75
C GLU A 11 -15.91 -9.24 -6.15
N GLN A 12 -16.13 -10.39 -6.77
CA GLN A 12 -15.58 -11.65 -6.28
C GLN A 12 -14.05 -11.66 -6.32
N TYR A 13 -13.46 -11.13 -7.40
CA TYR A 13 -12.02 -11.05 -7.56
C TYR A 13 -11.36 -10.19 -6.47
N VAL A 14 -11.91 -8.99 -6.18
CA VAL A 14 -11.33 -8.12 -5.15
C VAL A 14 -11.42 -8.74 -3.76
N ILE A 15 -12.51 -9.46 -3.46
CA ILE A 15 -12.68 -10.19 -2.19
C ILE A 15 -11.64 -11.31 -2.06
N GLU A 16 -11.46 -12.11 -3.11
CA GLU A 16 -10.50 -13.21 -3.12
C GLU A 16 -9.06 -12.71 -2.97
N MET A 17 -8.68 -11.66 -3.70
CA MET A 17 -7.35 -11.07 -3.60
C MET A 17 -7.11 -10.48 -2.20
N ARG A 18 -8.07 -9.74 -1.65
CA ARG A 18 -7.97 -9.21 -0.30
C ARG A 18 -7.78 -10.33 0.74
N ARG A 19 -8.58 -11.38 0.68
CA ARG A 19 -8.45 -12.52 1.60
C ARG A 19 -7.13 -13.27 1.44
N HIS A 20 -6.65 -13.39 0.20
CA HIS A 20 -5.34 -13.99 -0.07
C HIS A 20 -4.21 -13.19 0.58
N PHE A 21 -4.14 -11.86 0.36
CA PHE A 21 -3.10 -11.03 0.96
C PHE A 21 -3.22 -10.99 2.48
N HIS A 22 -4.44 -10.90 3.02
CA HIS A 22 -4.67 -10.92 4.46
C HIS A 22 -4.17 -12.21 5.13
N ALA A 23 -4.38 -13.35 4.48
CA ALA A 23 -3.91 -14.63 4.99
C ALA A 23 -2.40 -14.85 4.90
N HIS A 24 -1.70 -14.10 4.03
CA HIS A 24 -0.27 -14.26 3.76
C HIS A 24 0.49 -12.92 3.91
N PRO A 25 0.38 -12.24 5.07
CA PRO A 25 1.00 -10.94 5.26
C PRO A 25 2.52 -11.05 5.39
N GLU A 26 3.24 -10.08 4.86
CA GLU A 26 4.70 -9.95 4.99
C GLU A 26 5.06 -8.57 5.54
N VAL A 27 6.00 -8.51 6.49
CA VAL A 27 6.41 -7.24 7.09
C VAL A 27 7.21 -6.38 6.13
N SER A 28 7.28 -5.08 6.42
CA SER A 28 8.00 -4.07 5.63
C SER A 28 9.40 -4.52 5.21
N GLY A 29 9.69 -4.43 3.92
CA GLY A 29 10.97 -4.83 3.31
C GLY A 29 11.12 -6.34 3.06
N GLN A 30 10.15 -7.15 3.42
CA GLN A 30 10.14 -8.61 3.22
C GLN A 30 8.96 -9.09 2.36
N GLU A 31 8.29 -8.20 1.62
CA GLU A 31 7.10 -8.45 0.80
C GLU A 31 7.44 -9.22 -0.49
N VAL A 32 8.13 -10.35 -0.37
CA VAL A 32 8.65 -11.12 -1.52
C VAL A 32 7.52 -11.87 -2.23
N GLU A 33 6.74 -12.65 -1.49
CA GLU A 33 5.63 -13.42 -2.06
C GLU A 33 4.45 -12.51 -2.41
N THR A 34 4.20 -11.43 -1.66
CA THR A 34 3.22 -10.40 -1.99
C THR A 34 3.55 -9.75 -3.34
N SER A 35 4.80 -9.31 -3.51
CA SER A 35 5.29 -8.74 -4.76
C SER A 35 5.19 -9.72 -5.93
N LYS A 36 5.53 -10.97 -5.71
CA LYS A 36 5.42 -12.05 -6.70
C LYS A 36 3.97 -12.26 -7.11
N ARG A 37 3.04 -12.33 -6.15
CA ARG A 37 1.62 -12.48 -6.44
C ARG A 37 1.07 -11.31 -7.25
N VAL A 38 1.45 -10.08 -6.93
CA VAL A 38 1.08 -8.89 -7.71
C VAL A 38 1.56 -9.02 -9.17
N LYS A 39 2.80 -9.43 -9.38
CA LYS A 39 3.37 -9.65 -10.72
C LYS A 39 2.63 -10.73 -11.50
N GLU A 40 2.32 -11.86 -10.84
CA GLU A 40 1.55 -12.96 -11.45
C GLU A 40 0.15 -12.51 -11.89
N GLU A 41 -0.54 -11.68 -11.09
CA GLU A 41 -1.84 -11.15 -11.47
C GLU A 41 -1.73 -10.16 -12.65
N LEU A 42 -0.73 -9.28 -12.63
CA LEU A 42 -0.46 -8.36 -13.75
C LEU A 42 -0.11 -9.12 -15.05
N ASP A 43 0.65 -10.21 -14.96
CA ASP A 43 0.97 -11.07 -16.09
C ASP A 43 -0.29 -11.75 -16.66
N LYS A 44 -1.17 -12.28 -15.81
CA LYS A 44 -2.47 -12.83 -16.23
C LYS A 44 -3.35 -11.80 -16.95
N MET A 45 -3.30 -10.56 -16.48
CA MET A 45 -3.99 -9.45 -17.12
C MET A 45 -3.30 -8.98 -18.40
N GLY A 46 -2.04 -9.37 -18.68
CA GLY A 46 -1.23 -8.88 -19.79
C GLY A 46 -0.88 -7.40 -19.65
N ILE A 47 -0.68 -6.93 -18.43
CA ILE A 47 -0.27 -5.55 -18.10
C ILE A 47 1.25 -5.53 -17.92
N ALA A 48 1.92 -4.63 -18.65
CA ALA A 48 3.36 -4.46 -18.54
C ALA A 48 3.74 -3.89 -17.17
N TRP A 49 4.76 -4.46 -16.55
CA TRP A 49 5.29 -4.02 -15.26
C TRP A 49 6.81 -4.12 -15.22
N ARG A 50 7.41 -3.41 -14.25
CA ARG A 50 8.82 -3.54 -13.88
C ARG A 50 8.98 -3.54 -12.36
N PRO A 51 10.07 -4.13 -11.82
CA PRO A 51 10.46 -3.91 -10.42
C PRO A 51 10.73 -2.42 -10.19
N CYS A 52 10.45 -1.94 -8.97
CA CYS A 52 10.68 -0.54 -8.61
C CYS A 52 10.81 -0.40 -7.09
N GLY A 53 11.95 0.12 -6.61
CA GLY A 53 12.15 0.35 -5.18
C GLY A 53 12.24 -0.94 -4.34
N GLY A 54 13.00 -1.93 -4.80
CA GLY A 54 13.15 -3.21 -4.10
C GLY A 54 12.02 -4.19 -4.42
N ASN A 55 11.19 -4.55 -3.42
CA ASN A 55 10.04 -5.44 -3.62
C ASN A 55 8.84 -4.76 -4.32
N GLY A 56 8.92 -3.46 -4.58
CA GLY A 56 7.84 -2.74 -5.25
C GLY A 56 7.67 -3.10 -6.72
N VAL A 57 6.48 -2.84 -7.23
CA VAL A 57 6.10 -3.09 -8.63
C VAL A 57 5.51 -1.82 -9.23
N LEU A 58 5.97 -1.47 -10.42
CA LEU A 58 5.43 -0.36 -11.19
C LEU A 58 4.83 -0.90 -12.48
N ALA A 59 3.51 -0.85 -12.62
CA ALA A 59 2.80 -1.29 -13.80
C ALA A 59 2.31 -0.10 -14.62
N THR A 60 2.14 -0.27 -15.93
CA THR A 60 1.77 0.82 -16.83
C THR A 60 0.65 0.39 -17.78
N ILE A 61 -0.38 1.21 -17.86
CA ILE A 61 -1.49 1.05 -18.79
C ILE A 61 -1.54 2.29 -19.69
N GLN A 62 -1.21 2.09 -20.96
CA GLN A 62 -1.28 3.14 -21.98
C GLN A 62 -2.68 3.20 -22.55
N GLY A 63 -3.34 4.34 -22.44
CA GLY A 63 -4.61 4.62 -23.10
C GLY A 63 -4.45 4.82 -24.61
N ALA A 64 -5.55 4.70 -25.34
CA ALA A 64 -5.56 4.82 -26.80
C ALA A 64 -5.39 6.28 -27.31
N LYS A 65 -5.56 7.27 -26.45
CA LYS A 65 -5.51 8.69 -26.83
C LYS A 65 -4.40 9.41 -26.06
N PRO A 66 -3.78 10.43 -26.64
CA PRO A 66 -2.82 11.27 -25.93
C PRO A 66 -3.45 11.92 -24.67
N GLY A 67 -2.67 12.09 -23.62
CA GLY A 67 -3.12 12.72 -22.39
C GLY A 67 -2.02 12.75 -21.34
N LYS A 68 -2.40 13.09 -20.14
CA LYS A 68 -1.52 13.16 -18.97
C LYS A 68 -1.20 11.78 -18.40
N THR A 69 -0.14 11.72 -17.61
CA THR A 69 0.23 10.52 -16.85
C THR A 69 -0.22 10.68 -15.40
N ILE A 70 -1.04 9.77 -14.93
CA ILE A 70 -1.51 9.72 -13.54
C ILE A 70 -0.95 8.48 -12.87
N LEU A 71 -0.37 8.64 -11.69
CA LEU A 71 0.08 7.54 -10.85
C LEU A 71 -0.97 7.23 -9.78
N LEU A 72 -1.39 5.97 -9.70
CA LEU A 72 -2.17 5.43 -8.60
C LEU A 72 -1.25 4.66 -7.65
N ARG A 73 -1.39 4.90 -6.34
CA ARG A 73 -0.54 4.29 -5.31
C ARG A 73 -1.34 3.40 -4.37
N GLY A 74 -0.86 2.19 -4.14
CA GLY A 74 -1.28 1.31 -3.07
C GLY A 74 -0.06 0.65 -2.43
N ASP A 75 -0.06 0.51 -1.11
CA ASP A 75 1.00 -0.15 -0.35
C ASP A 75 0.70 -1.64 -0.15
N MET A 76 1.74 -2.40 0.24
CA MET A 76 1.67 -3.87 0.24
C MET A 76 2.11 -4.52 1.56
N ASP A 77 2.83 -3.80 2.42
CA ASP A 77 3.44 -4.35 3.63
C ASP A 77 2.45 -4.52 4.78
N ALA A 78 2.80 -5.40 5.70
CA ALA A 78 2.05 -5.68 6.91
C ALA A 78 2.85 -5.31 8.16
N LEU A 79 2.20 -5.38 9.31
CA LEU A 79 2.74 -5.05 10.62
C LEU A 79 3.12 -6.31 11.42
N ALA A 80 4.16 -6.19 12.27
CA ALA A 80 4.54 -7.22 13.24
C ALA A 80 3.57 -7.23 14.42
N VAL A 81 2.32 -7.65 14.16
CA VAL A 81 1.21 -7.70 15.11
C VAL A 81 0.59 -9.08 15.08
N GLN A 82 0.32 -9.68 16.23
CA GLN A 82 -0.42 -10.95 16.31
C GLN A 82 -1.90 -10.69 16.01
N GLU A 83 -2.43 -11.38 15.02
CA GLU A 83 -3.85 -11.32 14.71
C GLU A 83 -4.69 -12.12 15.71
N GLU A 84 -5.80 -11.53 16.16
CA GLU A 84 -6.77 -12.12 17.09
C GLU A 84 -8.22 -12.01 16.59
N THR A 85 -8.41 -11.79 15.29
CA THR A 85 -9.75 -11.57 14.69
C THR A 85 -10.61 -12.84 14.65
N GLY A 86 -9.99 -14.03 14.55
CA GLY A 86 -10.69 -15.29 14.35
C GLY A 86 -11.38 -15.40 12.99
N ALA A 87 -11.03 -14.58 12.01
CA ALA A 87 -11.58 -14.62 10.67
C ALA A 87 -11.16 -15.90 9.93
N GLU A 88 -12.00 -16.41 9.03
CA GLU A 88 -11.70 -17.59 8.20
C GLU A 88 -10.44 -17.40 7.34
N TYR A 89 -10.13 -16.16 7.01
CA TYR A 89 -8.96 -15.74 6.23
C TYR A 89 -7.90 -15.05 7.10
N ALA A 90 -7.89 -15.29 8.41
CA ALA A 90 -6.88 -14.74 9.31
C ALA A 90 -5.47 -15.11 8.85
N SER A 91 -4.50 -14.30 9.27
CA SER A 91 -3.09 -14.48 8.95
C SER A 91 -2.60 -15.90 9.27
N GLN A 92 -1.92 -16.49 8.30
CA GLN A 92 -1.23 -17.79 8.45
C GLN A 92 0.23 -17.59 8.90
N ASN A 93 0.69 -16.34 9.02
CA ASN A 93 2.03 -15.99 9.47
C ASN A 93 1.99 -15.49 10.92
N PRO A 94 2.31 -16.34 11.93
CA PRO A 94 2.23 -15.96 13.34
C PRO A 94 3.00 -14.68 13.63
N GLY A 95 2.36 -13.75 14.35
CA GLY A 95 2.96 -12.45 14.71
C GLY A 95 3.01 -11.41 13.60
N VAL A 96 2.35 -11.66 12.45
CA VAL A 96 2.25 -10.68 11.36
C VAL A 96 0.79 -10.55 10.94
N MET A 97 0.33 -9.32 10.71
CA MET A 97 -1.05 -9.02 10.31
C MET A 97 -1.12 -7.78 9.42
N HIS A 98 -2.01 -7.79 8.45
CA HIS A 98 -2.41 -6.56 7.74
C HIS A 98 -3.33 -5.69 8.62
N ALA A 99 -2.78 -5.16 9.73
CA ALA A 99 -3.54 -4.35 10.67
C ALA A 99 -3.77 -2.90 10.20
N CYS A 100 -3.01 -2.43 9.20
CA CYS A 100 -3.22 -1.13 8.55
C CYS A 100 -4.11 -1.22 7.29
N GLY A 101 -4.42 -2.43 6.83
CA GLY A 101 -5.34 -2.66 5.71
C GLY A 101 -4.71 -2.56 4.33
N HIS A 102 -3.40 -2.70 4.20
CA HIS A 102 -2.70 -2.67 2.92
C HIS A 102 -3.07 -3.86 2.01
N ASP A 103 -3.58 -4.95 2.56
CA ASP A 103 -4.24 -6.04 1.83
C ASP A 103 -5.42 -5.55 0.98
N CYS A 104 -6.24 -4.64 1.54
CA CYS A 104 -7.32 -3.99 0.80
C CYS A 104 -6.79 -3.07 -0.30
N HIS A 105 -5.73 -2.30 -0.01
CA HIS A 105 -5.13 -1.39 -0.98
C HIS A 105 -4.55 -2.15 -2.16
N THR A 106 -3.79 -3.22 -1.91
CA THR A 106 -3.23 -4.09 -2.96
C THR A 106 -4.32 -4.73 -3.81
N ALA A 107 -5.37 -5.28 -3.18
CA ALA A 107 -6.50 -5.89 -3.89
C ALA A 107 -7.28 -4.88 -4.74
N MET A 108 -7.56 -3.68 -4.19
CA MET A 108 -8.20 -2.60 -4.93
C MET A 108 -7.36 -2.14 -6.13
N MET A 109 -6.04 -2.04 -5.97
CA MET A 109 -5.13 -1.67 -7.04
C MET A 109 -5.10 -2.70 -8.18
N LEU A 110 -5.08 -4.00 -7.87
CA LEU A 110 -5.17 -5.08 -8.87
C LEU A 110 -6.51 -5.03 -9.60
N THR A 111 -7.60 -4.81 -8.88
CA THR A 111 -8.94 -4.67 -9.48
C THR A 111 -9.02 -3.44 -10.37
N ALA A 112 -8.47 -2.30 -9.94
CA ALA A 112 -8.37 -1.10 -10.74
C ALA A 112 -7.54 -1.32 -12.00
N ALA A 113 -6.44 -2.08 -11.91
CA ALA A 113 -5.61 -2.45 -13.05
C ALA A 113 -6.42 -3.21 -14.11
N GLN A 114 -7.22 -4.19 -13.69
CA GLN A 114 -8.08 -4.96 -14.60
C GLN A 114 -9.13 -4.07 -15.25
N ILE A 115 -9.83 -3.24 -14.47
CA ILE A 115 -10.86 -2.32 -14.98
C ILE A 115 -10.25 -1.35 -16.00
N LEU A 116 -9.12 -0.73 -15.66
CA LEU A 116 -8.43 0.22 -16.54
C LEU A 116 -7.96 -0.43 -17.83
N LYS A 117 -7.49 -1.67 -17.77
CA LYS A 117 -7.14 -2.44 -18.96
C LYS A 117 -8.36 -2.67 -19.85
N ASP A 118 -9.50 -3.06 -19.29
CA ASP A 118 -10.71 -3.35 -20.06
C ASP A 118 -11.24 -2.11 -20.79
N VAL A 119 -11.02 -0.94 -20.23
CA VAL A 119 -11.46 0.34 -20.80
C VAL A 119 -10.34 1.15 -21.47
N LYS A 120 -9.17 0.56 -21.66
CA LYS A 120 -7.96 1.27 -22.15
C LYS A 120 -8.20 2.04 -23.46
N ASP A 121 -9.07 1.54 -24.34
CA ASP A 121 -9.37 2.15 -25.63
C ASP A 121 -10.18 3.46 -25.50
N GLU A 122 -10.79 3.70 -24.36
CA GLU A 122 -11.48 4.94 -24.02
C GLU A 122 -10.58 5.92 -23.22
N LEU A 123 -9.46 5.45 -22.66
CA LEU A 123 -8.58 6.26 -21.82
C LEU A 123 -7.75 7.25 -22.64
N CYS A 124 -7.57 8.45 -22.06
CA CYS A 124 -6.63 9.46 -22.53
C CYS A 124 -5.41 9.49 -21.60
N GLY A 125 -4.21 9.36 -22.17
CA GLY A 125 -2.96 9.39 -21.40
C GLY A 125 -2.55 8.03 -20.85
N THR A 126 -1.79 8.05 -19.77
CA THR A 126 -1.18 6.87 -19.17
C THR A 126 -1.58 6.74 -17.71
N VAL A 127 -1.89 5.54 -17.27
CA VAL A 127 -2.02 5.23 -15.84
C VAL A 127 -0.84 4.36 -15.41
N VAL A 128 -0.12 4.85 -14.40
CA VAL A 128 0.96 4.14 -13.72
C VAL A 128 0.41 3.62 -12.40
N LEU A 129 0.63 2.35 -12.10
CA LEU A 129 0.17 1.69 -10.89
C LEU A 129 1.40 1.36 -10.03
N ALA A 130 1.54 2.04 -8.90
CA ALA A 130 2.65 1.86 -7.97
C ALA A 130 2.21 1.00 -6.78
N TYR A 131 2.64 -0.27 -6.77
CA TYR A 131 2.50 -1.18 -5.64
C TYR A 131 3.70 -0.96 -4.74
N GLN A 132 3.52 -0.17 -3.68
CA GLN A 132 4.59 0.32 -2.83
C GLN A 132 4.90 -0.66 -1.71
N PRO A 133 6.18 -1.08 -1.52
CA PRO A 133 6.62 -1.83 -0.35
C PRO A 133 6.98 -0.89 0.81
N ALA A 134 7.18 -1.44 2.00
CA ALA A 134 7.84 -0.80 3.15
C ALA A 134 7.28 0.62 3.49
N GLU A 135 5.95 0.74 3.51
CA GLU A 135 5.27 1.98 3.89
C GLU A 135 5.45 2.26 5.38
N GLU A 136 5.25 1.25 6.22
CA GLU A 136 5.22 1.33 7.69
C GLU A 136 6.56 1.73 8.32
N ILE A 137 7.64 1.63 7.55
CA ILE A 137 8.98 2.12 7.95
C ILE A 137 9.44 3.35 7.14
N ALA A 138 8.54 3.96 6.36
CA ALA A 138 8.71 5.20 5.61
C ALA A 138 9.89 5.20 4.61
N VAL A 139 10.26 4.05 4.04
CA VAL A 139 11.38 3.94 3.10
C VAL A 139 10.94 3.59 1.67
N GLY A 140 9.83 2.86 1.49
CA GLY A 140 9.44 2.31 0.20
C GLY A 140 9.12 3.38 -0.85
N ALA A 141 8.37 4.41 -0.50
CA ALA A 141 8.06 5.51 -1.41
C ALA A 141 9.33 6.21 -1.89
N LYS A 142 10.28 6.47 -0.99
CA LYS A 142 11.58 7.11 -1.33
C LYS A 142 12.38 6.24 -2.28
N ALA A 143 12.41 4.91 -2.05
CA ALA A 143 13.09 3.97 -2.91
C ALA A 143 12.46 3.92 -4.30
N MET A 144 11.13 3.89 -4.40
CA MET A 144 10.42 3.93 -5.69
C MET A 144 10.65 5.23 -6.45
N ILE A 145 10.64 6.39 -5.77
CA ILE A 145 10.95 7.70 -6.38
C ILE A 145 12.37 7.71 -6.91
N ALA A 146 13.35 7.24 -6.12
CA ALA A 146 14.75 7.14 -6.55
C ALA A 146 14.93 6.21 -7.76
N ASP A 147 14.06 5.22 -7.92
CA ASP A 147 14.02 4.28 -9.04
C ASP A 147 13.08 4.74 -10.18
N GLY A 148 12.77 6.03 -10.23
CA GLY A 148 12.07 6.68 -11.35
C GLY A 148 10.55 6.52 -11.38
N ALA A 149 9.90 6.14 -10.27
CA ALA A 149 8.44 5.96 -10.27
C ALA A 149 7.66 7.24 -10.63
N MET A 150 8.23 8.41 -10.36
CA MET A 150 7.58 9.70 -10.61
C MET A 150 8.00 10.36 -11.93
N GLU A 151 8.84 9.71 -12.74
CA GLU A 151 9.29 10.29 -14.02
C GLU A 151 8.12 10.43 -15.00
N GLY A 152 7.89 11.67 -15.48
CA GLY A 152 6.81 12.00 -16.40
C GLY A 152 5.40 11.92 -15.82
N VAL A 153 5.24 11.81 -14.49
CA VAL A 153 3.95 11.79 -13.81
C VAL A 153 3.44 13.22 -13.61
N ASP A 154 2.22 13.50 -14.09
CA ASP A 154 1.55 14.79 -13.96
C ASP A 154 0.75 14.91 -12.65
N GLY A 155 0.33 13.81 -12.08
CA GLY A 155 -0.42 13.79 -10.82
C GLY A 155 -0.40 12.41 -10.18
N CYS A 156 -0.53 12.38 -8.85
CA CYS A 156 -0.55 11.16 -8.06
C CYS A 156 -1.83 11.10 -7.22
N PHE A 157 -2.42 9.92 -7.12
CA PHE A 157 -3.59 9.66 -6.29
C PHE A 157 -3.37 8.37 -5.49
N GLY A 158 -3.76 8.42 -4.21
CA GLY A 158 -3.79 7.27 -3.31
C GLY A 158 -5.04 7.32 -2.45
N ILE A 159 -5.47 6.16 -1.99
CA ILE A 159 -6.57 6.01 -1.04
C ILE A 159 -6.06 5.20 0.15
N HIS A 160 -6.56 5.50 1.34
CA HIS A 160 -6.33 4.69 2.53
C HIS A 160 -7.65 4.30 3.16
N ILE A 161 -7.83 3.03 3.51
CA ILE A 161 -8.98 2.61 4.31
C ILE A 161 -8.82 3.14 5.75
N TRP A 162 -9.92 3.49 6.39
CA TRP A 162 -9.89 4.11 7.71
C TRP A 162 -11.05 3.60 8.57
N ALA A 163 -10.75 3.09 9.76
CA ALA A 163 -11.74 2.43 10.61
C ALA A 163 -12.92 3.36 11.01
N ASP A 164 -12.66 4.66 11.14
CA ASP A 164 -13.68 5.65 11.54
C ASP A 164 -14.56 6.13 10.37
N VAL A 165 -14.24 5.74 9.14
CA VAL A 165 -15.07 6.06 7.96
C VAL A 165 -16.06 4.94 7.73
N PRO A 166 -17.38 5.18 7.80
CA PRO A 166 -18.38 4.14 7.58
C PRO A 166 -18.23 3.47 6.20
N ALA A 167 -18.49 2.17 6.13
CA ALA A 167 -18.44 1.43 4.87
C ALA A 167 -19.37 2.06 3.81
N GLY A 168 -18.89 2.15 2.57
CA GLY A 168 -19.61 2.81 1.47
C GLY A 168 -19.43 4.33 1.42
N HIS A 169 -18.65 4.92 2.32
CA HIS A 169 -18.34 6.35 2.32
C HIS A 169 -16.87 6.58 1.95
N VAL A 170 -16.62 7.76 1.37
CA VAL A 170 -15.27 8.26 1.07
C VAL A 170 -15.15 9.67 1.64
N SER A 171 -14.07 9.94 2.35
CA SER A 171 -13.75 11.28 2.87
C SER A 171 -12.82 11.99 1.90
N LEU A 172 -13.30 13.09 1.30
CA LEU A 172 -12.62 13.86 0.23
C LEU A 172 -12.40 15.33 0.61
N GLU A 173 -12.54 15.70 1.89
CA GLU A 173 -12.38 17.08 2.32
C GLU A 173 -10.97 17.60 2.02
N ALA A 174 -10.88 18.84 1.60
CA ALA A 174 -9.61 19.51 1.39
C ALA A 174 -8.91 19.81 2.72
N GLY A 175 -7.57 19.79 2.71
CA GLY A 175 -6.75 20.13 3.87
C GLY A 175 -5.86 18.98 4.34
N PRO A 176 -5.23 19.11 5.53
CA PRO A 176 -4.38 18.07 6.10
C PRO A 176 -5.21 16.80 6.40
N ARG A 177 -4.83 15.69 5.79
CA ARG A 177 -5.53 14.40 5.92
C ARG A 177 -4.76 13.39 6.75
N MET A 178 -3.43 13.42 6.68
CA MET A 178 -2.52 12.51 7.35
C MET A 178 -1.67 13.24 8.38
N ALA A 179 -1.32 12.56 9.47
CA ALA A 179 -0.36 13.05 10.44
C ALA A 179 1.08 12.90 9.91
N SER A 180 2.01 13.73 10.40
CA SER A 180 3.43 13.45 10.24
C SER A 180 3.86 12.44 11.31
N ALA A 181 4.74 11.52 10.92
CA ALA A 181 5.36 10.56 11.82
C ALA A 181 6.86 10.85 11.94
N ASP A 182 7.35 10.87 13.16
CA ASP A 182 8.78 11.02 13.47
C ASP A 182 9.23 9.83 14.31
N GLN A 183 10.39 9.27 13.98
CA GLN A 183 11.00 8.19 14.74
C GLN A 183 12.27 8.69 15.41
N PHE A 184 12.39 8.45 16.71
CA PHE A 184 13.61 8.76 17.45
C PHE A 184 14.03 7.60 18.35
N THR A 185 15.34 7.43 18.52
CA THR A 185 15.93 6.40 19.35
C THR A 185 16.68 7.02 20.51
N ILE A 186 16.30 6.66 21.73
CA ILE A 186 17.01 7.09 22.95
C ILE A 186 17.95 5.95 23.38
N LYS A 187 19.27 6.19 23.28
CA LYS A 187 20.29 5.28 23.80
C LYS A 187 20.75 5.80 25.16
N ARG A 188 20.40 5.11 26.25
CA ARG A 188 20.93 5.39 27.58
C ARG A 188 22.18 4.53 27.83
N GLN A 189 23.31 5.17 28.04
CA GLN A 189 24.52 4.50 28.49
C GLN A 189 24.57 4.61 30.02
N SER A 190 24.46 3.49 30.73
CA SER A 190 24.58 3.45 32.21
C SER A 190 25.93 2.86 32.58
N GLY A 191 26.53 3.39 33.65
CA GLY A 191 27.82 2.91 34.17
C GLY A 191 27.82 1.43 34.52
N GLU A 192 28.97 0.90 34.85
CA GLU A 192 29.45 -0.49 34.80
C GLU A 192 28.59 -1.64 35.36
N ASN A 193 27.39 -1.40 35.92
CA ASN A 193 26.61 -2.45 36.57
C ASN A 193 25.14 -2.57 36.19
N ILE A 194 24.70 -2.04 35.05
CA ILE A 194 23.32 -2.23 34.60
C ILE A 194 23.32 -2.88 33.20
N LYS A 195 22.71 -4.06 33.08
CA LYS A 195 22.52 -4.77 31.81
C LYS A 195 21.92 -3.83 30.77
N LYS A 196 22.52 -3.78 29.57
CA LYS A 196 22.04 -3.04 28.42
C LYS A 196 20.55 -3.29 28.20
N ALA A 197 19.73 -2.30 28.43
CA ALA A 197 18.37 -2.26 27.94
C ALA A 197 18.30 -1.18 26.86
N SER A 198 18.28 -1.57 25.61
CA SER A 198 17.82 -0.72 24.54
C SER A 198 16.28 -0.83 24.51
N LYS A 199 15.57 0.25 24.79
CA LYS A 199 14.15 0.37 24.48
C LYS A 199 14.05 1.25 23.25
N GLU A 200 13.66 0.66 22.14
CA GLU A 200 13.12 1.41 21.02
C GLU A 200 11.67 1.75 21.37
N LEU A 201 11.37 3.04 21.40
CA LEU A 201 10.02 3.53 21.53
C LEU A 201 9.57 3.98 20.14
N CYS A 202 8.83 3.13 19.43
CA CYS A 202 8.04 3.56 18.27
C CYS A 202 6.79 4.28 18.79
N LEU A 203 6.72 5.58 18.58
CA LEU A 203 5.48 6.34 18.78
C LEU A 203 4.82 6.49 17.42
N GLY A 204 3.83 5.64 17.13
CA GLY A 204 2.94 5.84 16.00
C GLY A 204 2.17 7.16 16.17
N SER A 205 2.01 7.88 15.07
CA SER A 205 1.14 9.04 14.86
C SER A 205 0.91 9.92 16.10
N LEU A 206 1.85 10.81 16.38
CA LEU A 206 1.64 11.88 17.34
C LEU A 206 0.82 13.01 16.69
N ARG A 207 -0.47 13.11 17.04
CA ARG A 207 -1.12 14.43 17.04
C ARG A 207 -0.24 15.34 17.90
N ARG A 208 0.04 16.58 17.41
CA ARG A 208 0.78 17.58 18.19
C ARG A 208 0.25 17.63 19.62
N GLN A 209 0.89 16.93 20.52
CA GLN A 209 0.82 17.19 21.95
C GLN A 209 2.15 17.81 22.32
N THR A 210 2.09 19.05 22.76
CA THR A 210 3.22 19.76 23.35
C THR A 210 3.56 19.04 24.65
N ILE A 211 4.66 18.30 24.66
CA ILE A 211 5.24 17.80 25.91
C ILE A 211 6.08 18.94 26.46
N GLN A 212 5.62 19.59 27.51
CA GLN A 212 6.49 20.43 28.36
C GLN A 212 7.29 19.46 29.25
N LEU A 213 8.62 19.53 29.14
CA LEU A 213 9.58 18.93 30.05
C LEU A 213 9.65 19.75 31.32
#